data_990c2e43db5cb06ad2290afbd46864c4
#
_entry.id   990c2e43db5cb06ad2290afbd46864c4
#
_cell.length_a   1.000
_cell.length_b   1.000
_cell.length_c   1.000
_cell.angle_alpha   90.00
_cell.angle_beta   90.00
_cell.angle_gamma   90.00
#
_symmetry.space_group_name_H-M   'P 1'
#
loop_
_entity.id
_entity.type
_entity.pdbx_description
1 polymer ?
#
loop_
_entity_poly.entity_id
_entity_poly.type
_entity_poly.pdbx_seq_one_letter_code
_entity_poly.pdbx_strand_id
1 'polypeptide(L)'
;MENKEQIKEVIESGKAVLGLEFGSTRIKAVLIDEEHHPIASGDHEWENRLDNGIWTYTLDDIWTGLCDSYEKMAKDVKEKYDVVLTDIGAIGFSAMMHGYMAFDKDGKLLVPFRTWRNSTTGQSAKALTELFQYNIPERWSIAHLYQAILNEEEHVKDITYITTLAGYIHWQLTGEKVLGVGDASGMFPIDPETKDYDQKKIDQFDELIAEKGYGWKLREILPKVLVAGEQAGNLTEEGAKLLDVSGNLKAGILLCPPEGDAGTGMAATNSVAKRTGNVSAGTSVFAMVVLERELKKVYPEIDLVTTPDGSLVGMVHANNCTSDLNAWVGLFREFAENFGIEVDMNRLFGTLYNKALEGDADCGGLLSYGYLSGENITGVTEGRPMFVRSPESKFNLANFMRSHLFTALGALKVGMDILLKEEGVEIDSILGHGGLFKTCLLYTSPSPRDISGS
;
A
#
# COMPACT_ATOMS: atom_id res chain seq x y z
N MET A 1 6.64 -9.09 -36.21
CA MET A 1 6.42 -7.83 -36.98
C MET A 1 4.95 -7.39 -36.86
N GLU A 2 3.98 -8.27 -37.02
CA GLU A 2 2.54 -7.95 -36.92
C GLU A 2 2.15 -7.32 -35.57
N ASN A 3 2.65 -7.86 -34.46
CA ASN A 3 2.36 -7.33 -33.11
C ASN A 3 2.93 -5.91 -32.90
N LYS A 4 4.10 -5.59 -33.49
CA LYS A 4 4.74 -4.26 -33.32
C LYS A 4 3.96 -3.15 -34.02
N GLU A 5 3.43 -3.40 -35.21
CA GLU A 5 2.62 -2.42 -35.97
C GLU A 5 1.26 -2.20 -35.27
N GLN A 6 0.64 -3.25 -34.75
CA GLN A 6 -0.60 -3.14 -33.98
C GLN A 6 -0.41 -2.26 -32.73
N ILE A 7 0.65 -2.49 -31.94
CA ILE A 7 0.95 -1.67 -30.75
C ILE A 7 1.22 -0.23 -31.18
N LYS A 8 1.94 -0.01 -32.27
CA LYS A 8 2.18 1.32 -32.81
C LYS A 8 0.87 2.06 -33.13
N GLU A 9 -0.09 1.38 -33.77
CA GLU A 9 -1.41 1.93 -34.05
C GLU A 9 -2.19 2.29 -32.76
N VAL A 10 -2.12 1.44 -31.73
CA VAL A 10 -2.73 1.71 -30.41
C VAL A 10 -2.16 2.99 -29.81
N ILE A 11 -0.83 3.18 -29.86
CA ILE A 11 -0.17 4.37 -29.32
C ILE A 11 -0.54 5.61 -30.15
N GLU A 12 -0.42 5.55 -31.47
CA GLU A 12 -0.71 6.68 -32.39
C GLU A 12 -2.19 7.11 -32.37
N SER A 13 -3.10 6.17 -32.07
CA SER A 13 -4.52 6.47 -31.93
C SER A 13 -4.92 6.99 -30.55
N GLY A 14 -3.98 7.12 -29.61
CA GLY A 14 -4.24 7.59 -28.24
C GLY A 14 -5.04 6.61 -27.39
N LYS A 15 -5.00 5.31 -27.69
CA LYS A 15 -5.76 4.29 -26.95
C LYS A 15 -4.98 3.62 -25.83
N ALA A 16 -3.66 3.77 -25.84
CA ALA A 16 -2.81 3.24 -24.75
C ALA A 16 -3.17 3.93 -23.42
N VAL A 17 -3.05 3.21 -22.32
CA VAL A 17 -3.37 3.71 -20.98
C VAL A 17 -2.10 3.77 -20.13
N LEU A 18 -1.92 4.85 -19.39
CA LEU A 18 -0.77 5.08 -18.51
C LEU A 18 -1.14 4.82 -17.06
N GLY A 19 -0.44 3.89 -16.42
CA GLY A 19 -0.43 3.71 -14.98
C GLY A 19 0.82 4.35 -14.36
N LEU A 20 0.62 5.13 -13.29
CA LEU A 20 1.68 5.76 -12.52
C LEU A 20 1.62 5.25 -11.08
N GLU A 21 2.70 4.59 -10.62
CA GLU A 21 2.81 4.03 -9.27
C GLU A 21 3.86 4.79 -8.46
N PHE A 22 3.49 5.22 -7.24
CA PHE A 22 4.37 5.83 -6.26
C PHE A 22 4.57 4.89 -5.08
N GLY A 23 5.46 3.92 -5.25
CA GLY A 23 5.87 3.01 -4.17
C GLY A 23 6.89 3.67 -3.24
N SER A 24 7.17 3.06 -2.08
CA SER A 24 8.06 3.64 -1.05
C SER A 24 9.53 3.81 -1.48
N THR A 25 9.98 3.04 -2.48
CA THR A 25 11.37 3.06 -2.96
C THR A 25 11.50 3.35 -4.45
N ARG A 26 10.39 3.37 -5.17
CA ARG A 26 10.41 3.50 -6.64
C ARG A 26 9.11 4.13 -7.15
N ILE A 27 9.24 5.06 -8.09
CA ILE A 27 8.14 5.57 -8.91
C ILE A 27 8.21 4.85 -10.25
N LYS A 28 7.07 4.42 -10.77
CA LYS A 28 6.99 3.71 -12.05
C LYS A 28 5.94 4.32 -12.95
N ALA A 29 6.25 4.39 -14.23
CA ALA A 29 5.33 4.69 -15.31
C ALA A 29 5.24 3.47 -16.22
N VAL A 30 4.03 2.96 -16.44
CA VAL A 30 3.78 1.79 -17.29
C VAL A 30 2.68 2.12 -18.29
N LEU A 31 3.00 2.02 -19.56
CA LEU A 31 2.02 2.15 -20.65
C LEU A 31 1.53 0.75 -21.02
N ILE A 32 0.21 0.58 -21.13
CA ILE A 32 -0.43 -0.68 -21.49
C ILE A 32 -1.27 -0.52 -22.74
N ASP A 33 -1.50 -1.62 -23.47
CA ASP A 33 -2.41 -1.69 -24.60
C ASP A 33 -3.88 -1.94 -24.19
N GLU A 34 -4.78 -2.08 -25.15
CA GLU A 34 -6.20 -2.34 -24.94
C GLU A 34 -6.47 -3.73 -24.31
N GLU A 35 -5.51 -4.66 -24.35
CA GLU A 35 -5.56 -6.00 -23.73
C GLU A 35 -4.86 -6.05 -22.37
N HIS A 36 -4.44 -4.88 -21.85
CA HIS A 36 -3.74 -4.68 -20.58
C HIS A 36 -2.31 -5.27 -20.54
N HIS A 37 -1.68 -5.47 -21.69
CA HIS A 37 -0.28 -5.88 -21.74
C HIS A 37 0.64 -4.67 -21.59
N PRO A 38 1.68 -4.74 -20.74
CA PRO A 38 2.71 -3.69 -20.68
C PRO A 38 3.46 -3.57 -22.00
N ILE A 39 3.45 -2.38 -22.61
CA ILE A 39 4.13 -2.10 -23.88
C ILE A 39 5.37 -1.23 -23.71
N ALA A 40 5.37 -0.34 -22.73
CA ALA A 40 6.55 0.46 -22.39
C ALA A 40 6.57 0.77 -20.89
N SER A 41 7.75 1.04 -20.35
CA SER A 41 7.89 1.39 -18.94
C SER A 41 9.09 2.29 -18.67
N GLY A 42 9.01 3.03 -17.57
CA GLY A 42 10.10 3.80 -17.00
C GLY A 42 10.01 3.81 -15.49
N ASP A 43 11.12 3.98 -14.80
CA ASP A 43 11.13 4.01 -13.35
C ASP A 43 12.19 4.96 -12.80
N HIS A 44 11.95 5.40 -11.56
CA HIS A 44 12.84 6.25 -10.79
C HIS A 44 12.98 5.71 -9.37
N GLU A 45 14.21 5.51 -8.91
CA GLU A 45 14.47 5.15 -7.51
C GLU A 45 14.49 6.41 -6.64
N TRP A 46 13.80 6.37 -5.53
CA TRP A 46 13.76 7.44 -4.54
C TRP A 46 13.75 6.88 -3.12
N GLU A 47 13.95 7.74 -2.14
CA GLU A 47 14.12 7.33 -0.75
C GLU A 47 13.21 8.12 0.19
N ASN A 48 12.53 7.40 1.09
CA ASN A 48 11.84 8.00 2.22
C ASN A 48 12.88 8.41 3.27
N ARG A 49 13.05 9.71 3.46
CA ARG A 49 14.08 10.27 4.35
C ARG A 49 13.51 10.63 5.71
N LEU A 50 14.33 10.43 6.76
CA LEU A 50 14.03 10.93 8.09
C LEU A 50 14.66 12.33 8.23
N ASP A 51 13.84 13.35 8.16
CA ASP A 51 14.26 14.75 8.32
C ASP A 51 13.60 15.35 9.56
N ASN A 52 14.42 15.86 10.50
CA ASN A 52 13.96 16.44 11.78
C ASN A 52 12.94 15.56 12.53
N GLY A 53 13.13 14.24 12.48
CA GLY A 53 12.25 13.26 13.12
C GLY A 53 10.98 12.93 12.35
N ILE A 54 10.83 13.41 11.12
CA ILE A 54 9.68 13.15 10.25
C ILE A 54 10.13 12.33 9.03
N TRP A 55 9.51 11.19 8.80
CA TRP A 55 9.65 10.45 7.56
C TRP A 55 8.90 11.16 6.43
N THR A 56 9.63 11.60 5.41
CA THR A 56 9.12 12.49 4.38
C THR A 56 9.72 12.22 2.99
N TYR A 57 9.05 12.74 1.97
CA TYR A 57 9.58 13.06 0.64
C TYR A 57 9.34 14.55 0.40
N THR A 58 10.26 15.24 -0.26
CA THR A 58 10.03 16.64 -0.65
C THR A 58 9.13 16.70 -1.90
N LEU A 59 8.50 17.85 -2.15
CA LEU A 59 7.76 18.06 -3.39
C LEU A 59 8.67 17.95 -4.61
N ASP A 60 9.92 18.39 -4.49
CA ASP A 60 10.91 18.26 -5.56
C ASP A 60 11.24 16.80 -5.87
N ASP A 61 11.36 15.94 -4.86
CA ASP A 61 11.56 14.50 -5.06
C ASP A 61 10.39 13.88 -5.82
N ILE A 62 9.15 14.25 -5.46
CA ILE A 62 7.92 13.75 -6.09
C ILE A 62 7.92 14.10 -7.58
N TRP A 63 8.14 15.39 -7.91
CA TRP A 63 8.09 15.85 -9.30
C TRP A 63 9.29 15.36 -10.11
N THR A 64 10.48 15.37 -9.55
CA THR A 64 11.68 14.84 -10.22
C THR A 64 11.47 13.37 -10.58
N GLY A 65 11.00 12.58 -9.64
CA GLY A 65 10.79 11.15 -9.85
C GLY A 65 9.66 10.84 -10.83
N LEU A 66 8.56 11.60 -10.79
CA LEU A 66 7.45 11.45 -11.74
C LEU A 66 7.91 11.77 -13.16
N CYS A 67 8.55 12.93 -13.37
CA CYS A 67 9.01 13.36 -14.69
C CYS A 67 10.06 12.39 -15.27
N ASP A 68 11.03 11.95 -14.46
CA ASP A 68 12.06 11.00 -14.89
C ASP A 68 11.46 9.63 -15.27
N SER A 69 10.51 9.12 -14.49
CA SER A 69 9.83 7.85 -14.82
C SER A 69 9.00 7.96 -16.11
N TYR A 70 8.30 9.08 -16.31
CA TYR A 70 7.54 9.34 -17.53
C TYR A 70 8.47 9.48 -18.73
N GLU A 71 9.54 10.27 -18.63
CA GLU A 71 10.52 10.48 -19.71
C GLU A 71 11.15 9.16 -20.16
N LYS A 72 11.56 8.31 -19.21
CA LYS A 72 12.10 6.99 -19.51
C LYS A 72 11.07 6.08 -20.22
N MET A 73 9.83 6.11 -19.79
CA MET A 73 8.75 5.38 -20.46
C MET A 73 8.49 5.90 -21.87
N ALA A 74 8.40 7.22 -22.05
CA ALA A 74 8.22 7.83 -23.38
C ALA A 74 9.41 7.53 -24.33
N LYS A 75 10.64 7.48 -23.79
CA LYS A 75 11.84 7.05 -24.51
C LYS A 75 11.76 5.57 -24.91
N ASP A 76 11.31 4.70 -24.01
CA ASP A 76 11.11 3.27 -24.29
C ASP A 76 10.08 3.06 -25.42
N VAL A 77 8.98 3.88 -25.46
CA VAL A 77 8.03 3.93 -26.58
C VAL A 77 8.76 4.27 -27.87
N LYS A 78 9.57 5.34 -27.86
CA LYS A 78 10.30 5.79 -29.07
C LYS A 78 11.28 4.73 -29.55
N GLU A 79 12.03 4.11 -28.67
CA GLU A 79 13.03 3.08 -29.00
C GLU A 79 12.37 1.81 -29.55
N LYS A 80 11.26 1.36 -28.97
CA LYS A 80 10.59 0.13 -29.37
C LYS A 80 9.74 0.29 -30.64
N TYR A 81 9.02 1.40 -30.74
CA TYR A 81 7.95 1.55 -31.74
C TYR A 81 8.21 2.69 -32.75
N ASP A 82 9.26 3.50 -32.54
CA ASP A 82 9.58 4.70 -33.35
C ASP A 82 8.44 5.73 -33.39
N VAL A 83 7.72 5.88 -32.27
CA VAL A 83 6.61 6.83 -32.06
C VAL A 83 6.98 7.84 -30.99
N VAL A 84 6.63 9.11 -31.19
CA VAL A 84 6.63 10.12 -30.14
C VAL A 84 5.26 10.07 -29.45
N LEU A 85 5.27 9.83 -28.14
CA LEU A 85 4.03 9.78 -27.35
C LEU A 85 3.45 11.18 -27.20
N THR A 86 2.28 11.42 -27.78
CA THR A 86 1.61 12.73 -27.77
C THR A 86 0.21 12.69 -27.18
N ASP A 87 -0.38 11.51 -27.10
CA ASP A 87 -1.74 11.31 -26.61
C ASP A 87 -1.85 9.96 -25.89
N ILE A 88 -2.72 9.89 -24.91
CA ILE A 88 -2.95 8.71 -24.05
C ILE A 88 -4.45 8.64 -23.78
N GLY A 89 -5.03 7.44 -23.80
CA GLY A 89 -6.46 7.25 -23.61
C GLY A 89 -6.95 7.59 -22.19
N ALA A 90 -6.17 7.21 -21.18
CA ALA A 90 -6.42 7.57 -19.78
C ALA A 90 -5.15 7.47 -18.95
N ILE A 91 -5.13 8.18 -17.81
CA ILE A 91 -4.06 8.10 -16.80
C ILE A 91 -4.67 7.67 -15.47
N GLY A 92 -4.07 6.67 -14.82
CA GLY A 92 -4.42 6.21 -13.48
C GLY A 92 -3.23 6.33 -12.52
N PHE A 93 -3.53 6.62 -11.25
CA PHE A 93 -2.54 6.67 -10.18
C PHE A 93 -2.74 5.57 -9.15
N SER A 94 -1.63 5.03 -8.69
CA SER A 94 -1.51 4.19 -7.52
C SER A 94 -0.40 4.75 -6.65
N ALA A 95 -0.68 5.15 -5.41
CA ALA A 95 0.34 5.68 -4.53
C ALA A 95 0.28 5.02 -3.15
N MET A 96 1.40 5.10 -2.40
CA MET A 96 1.36 4.73 -1.00
C MET A 96 0.23 5.46 -0.28
N MET A 97 -0.58 4.70 0.44
CA MET A 97 -1.73 5.23 1.17
C MET A 97 -1.34 6.05 2.39
N HIS A 98 -2.32 6.71 2.95
CA HIS A 98 -2.24 7.44 4.23
C HIS A 98 -1.33 8.66 4.18
N GLY A 99 -0.88 9.09 5.35
CA GLY A 99 -0.02 10.25 5.48
C GLY A 99 -0.80 11.57 5.53
N TYR A 100 -0.06 12.66 5.57
CA TYR A 100 -0.64 13.98 5.82
C TYR A 100 0.07 15.05 4.99
N MET A 101 -0.65 15.62 4.05
CA MET A 101 -0.27 16.79 3.26
C MET A 101 -1.32 17.87 3.48
N ALA A 102 -0.95 18.97 4.12
CA ALA A 102 -1.84 20.08 4.45
C ALA A 102 -1.45 21.35 3.68
N PHE A 103 -2.42 21.98 3.05
CA PHE A 103 -2.22 23.14 2.17
C PHE A 103 -3.04 24.32 2.61
N ASP A 104 -2.50 25.54 2.39
CA ASP A 104 -3.20 26.79 2.57
C ASP A 104 -4.05 27.17 1.35
N LYS A 105 -4.69 28.33 1.43
CA LYS A 105 -5.55 28.88 0.37
C LYS A 105 -4.81 29.14 -0.97
N ASP A 106 -3.50 29.32 -0.93
CA ASP A 106 -2.66 29.57 -2.10
C ASP A 106 -2.04 28.29 -2.66
N GLY A 107 -2.39 27.14 -2.06
CA GLY A 107 -1.89 25.81 -2.48
C GLY A 107 -0.48 25.51 -2.00
N LYS A 108 0.01 26.24 -1.01
CA LYS A 108 1.33 26.01 -0.42
C LYS A 108 1.25 24.91 0.63
N LEU A 109 2.17 23.96 0.58
CA LEU A 109 2.35 22.95 1.62
C LEU A 109 2.77 23.62 2.93
N LEU A 110 1.97 23.44 3.97
CA LEU A 110 2.13 24.15 5.27
C LEU A 110 3.19 23.53 6.17
N VAL A 111 3.33 22.19 6.10
CA VAL A 111 4.31 21.41 6.86
C VAL A 111 4.90 20.32 5.95
N PRO A 112 6.09 19.77 6.26
CA PRO A 112 6.62 18.64 5.50
C PRO A 112 5.62 17.50 5.37
N PHE A 113 5.57 16.84 4.23
CA PHE A 113 4.74 15.65 4.02
C PHE A 113 5.07 14.58 5.07
N ARG A 114 4.10 14.20 5.90
CA ARG A 114 4.21 13.13 6.88
C ARG A 114 3.72 11.84 6.25
N THR A 115 4.63 10.94 5.94
CA THR A 115 4.31 9.66 5.28
C THR A 115 3.69 8.66 6.26
N TRP A 116 3.19 7.55 5.74
CA TRP A 116 2.64 6.43 6.51
C TRP A 116 3.61 5.85 7.56
N ARG A 117 4.91 6.08 7.42
CA ARG A 117 5.94 5.58 8.37
C ARG A 117 5.99 6.34 9.68
N ASN A 118 5.34 7.51 9.77
CA ASN A 118 5.31 8.29 11.00
C ASN A 118 4.32 7.68 12.00
N SER A 119 4.83 7.26 13.16
CA SER A 119 4.07 6.67 14.27
C SER A 119 4.05 7.61 15.49
N THR A 120 3.83 8.91 15.27
CA THR A 120 3.86 9.94 16.32
C THR A 120 2.46 10.40 16.75
N THR A 121 1.42 9.69 16.33
CA THR A 121 0.01 10.09 16.48
C THR A 121 -0.78 9.17 17.42
N GLY A 122 -0.10 8.41 18.28
CA GLY A 122 -0.75 7.42 19.16
C GLY A 122 -1.81 7.99 20.10
N GLN A 123 -1.59 9.22 20.62
CA GLN A 123 -2.57 9.90 21.48
C GLN A 123 -3.85 10.21 20.69
N SER A 124 -3.72 10.77 19.50
CA SER A 124 -4.85 11.13 18.65
C SER A 124 -5.59 9.88 18.12
N ALA A 125 -4.85 8.88 17.66
CA ALA A 125 -5.40 7.62 17.15
C ALA A 125 -6.27 6.94 18.20
N LYS A 126 -5.78 6.85 19.45
CA LYS A 126 -6.53 6.29 20.58
C LYS A 126 -7.82 7.09 20.85
N ALA A 127 -7.70 8.42 20.97
CA ALA A 127 -8.85 9.27 21.27
C ALA A 127 -9.93 9.20 20.17
N LEU A 128 -9.53 9.21 18.90
CA LEU A 128 -10.45 9.10 17.77
C LEU A 128 -11.07 7.71 17.66
N THR A 129 -10.33 6.65 17.95
CA THR A 129 -10.87 5.28 17.99
C THR A 129 -11.97 5.16 19.06
N GLU A 130 -11.75 5.73 20.24
CA GLU A 130 -12.74 5.77 21.32
C GLU A 130 -13.97 6.60 20.94
N LEU A 131 -13.77 7.78 20.33
CA LEU A 131 -14.84 8.67 19.90
C LEU A 131 -15.72 8.05 18.81
N PHE A 132 -15.09 7.52 17.78
CA PHE A 132 -15.79 7.01 16.60
C PHE A 132 -16.31 5.59 16.75
N GLN A 133 -15.86 4.86 17.78
CA GLN A 133 -16.08 3.41 17.91
C GLN A 133 -15.67 2.68 16.62
N TYR A 134 -14.52 3.08 16.08
CA TYR A 134 -13.94 2.63 14.81
C TYR A 134 -12.43 2.71 14.92
N ASN A 135 -11.70 1.67 14.49
CA ASN A 135 -10.24 1.67 14.60
C ASN A 135 -9.64 2.77 13.71
N ILE A 136 -8.89 3.68 14.32
CA ILE A 136 -8.14 4.74 13.63
C ILE A 136 -6.65 4.48 13.81
N PRO A 137 -5.98 3.93 12.79
CA PRO A 137 -4.54 3.70 12.83
C PRO A 137 -3.74 5.00 12.90
N GLU A 138 -2.57 4.95 13.53
CA GLU A 138 -1.69 6.12 13.70
C GLU A 138 -1.26 6.77 12.38
N ARG A 139 -1.18 5.99 11.29
CA ARG A 139 -0.74 6.46 9.96
C ARG A 139 -1.81 7.22 9.16
N TRP A 140 -3.08 7.20 9.61
CA TRP A 140 -4.18 7.84 8.89
C TRP A 140 -4.11 9.36 8.94
N SER A 141 -4.57 10.03 7.89
CA SER A 141 -4.52 11.49 7.77
C SER A 141 -5.25 12.20 8.92
N ILE A 142 -6.40 11.67 9.35
CA ILE A 142 -7.15 12.25 10.47
C ILE A 142 -6.39 12.12 11.80
N ALA A 143 -5.62 11.04 12.01
CA ALA A 143 -4.79 10.90 13.19
C ALA A 143 -3.69 11.96 13.22
N HIS A 144 -3.07 12.24 12.08
CA HIS A 144 -2.08 13.32 11.95
C HIS A 144 -2.69 14.70 12.16
N LEU A 145 -3.86 14.98 11.57
CA LEU A 145 -4.55 16.26 11.75
C LEU A 145 -4.89 16.48 13.23
N TYR A 146 -5.49 15.48 13.88
CA TYR A 146 -5.88 15.65 15.29
C TYR A 146 -4.66 15.72 16.21
N GLN A 147 -3.58 15.01 15.91
CA GLN A 147 -2.32 15.14 16.67
C GLN A 147 -1.73 16.56 16.52
N ALA A 148 -1.77 17.13 15.32
CA ALA A 148 -1.36 18.52 15.11
C ALA A 148 -2.20 19.52 15.93
N ILE A 149 -3.51 19.25 16.05
CA ILE A 149 -4.42 20.05 16.92
C ILE A 149 -4.05 19.88 18.39
N LEU A 150 -3.79 18.66 18.86
CA LEU A 150 -3.37 18.40 20.25
C LEU A 150 -2.03 19.05 20.57
N ASN A 151 -1.11 19.07 19.64
CA ASN A 151 0.20 19.70 19.75
C ASN A 151 0.14 21.24 19.58
N GLU A 152 -1.02 21.80 19.27
CA GLU A 152 -1.22 23.24 19.00
C GLU A 152 -0.32 23.76 17.87
N GLU A 153 -0.10 22.95 16.83
CA GLU A 153 0.73 23.34 15.70
C GLU A 153 0.10 24.51 14.94
N GLU A 154 0.88 25.56 14.70
CA GLU A 154 0.40 26.85 14.17
C GLU A 154 -0.26 26.73 12.80
N HIS A 155 0.17 25.79 11.96
CA HIS A 155 -0.34 25.63 10.59
C HIS A 155 -1.82 25.21 10.52
N VAL A 156 -2.35 24.60 11.58
CA VAL A 156 -3.70 24.04 11.59
C VAL A 156 -4.79 25.07 11.27
N LYS A 157 -4.63 26.31 11.74
CA LYS A 157 -5.58 27.41 11.50
C LYS A 157 -5.64 27.86 10.03
N ASP A 158 -4.56 27.62 9.28
CA ASP A 158 -4.39 28.07 7.90
C ASP A 158 -4.74 26.98 6.87
N ILE A 159 -5.14 25.78 7.34
CA ILE A 159 -5.51 24.67 6.47
C ILE A 159 -6.77 25.01 5.67
N THR A 160 -6.71 24.79 4.37
CA THR A 160 -7.87 24.83 3.47
C THR A 160 -8.06 23.52 2.70
N TYR A 161 -7.06 22.67 2.69
CA TYR A 161 -7.10 21.36 2.03
C TYR A 161 -6.11 20.39 2.65
N ILE A 162 -6.55 19.17 2.89
CA ILE A 162 -5.67 18.05 3.24
C ILE A 162 -5.87 16.90 2.26
N THR A 163 -4.82 16.20 1.93
CA THR A 163 -4.88 15.07 1.00
C THR A 163 -3.72 14.09 1.20
N THR A 164 -3.74 13.01 0.44
CA THR A 164 -2.66 12.03 0.29
C THR A 164 -1.73 12.39 -0.85
N LEU A 165 -0.69 11.59 -1.07
CA LEU A 165 0.23 11.75 -2.20
C LEU A 165 -0.50 11.61 -3.55
N ALA A 166 -1.36 10.59 -3.70
CA ALA A 166 -2.14 10.39 -4.92
C ALA A 166 -3.03 11.60 -5.23
N GLY A 167 -3.76 12.09 -4.22
CA GLY A 167 -4.63 13.25 -4.37
C GLY A 167 -3.87 14.55 -4.66
N TYR A 168 -2.69 14.74 -4.08
CA TYR A 168 -1.84 15.90 -4.37
C TYR A 168 -1.41 15.93 -5.84
N ILE A 169 -0.87 14.83 -6.35
CA ILE A 169 -0.39 14.77 -7.75
C ILE A 169 -1.56 14.96 -8.71
N HIS A 170 -2.67 14.29 -8.45
CA HIS A 170 -3.88 14.42 -9.26
C HIS A 170 -4.37 15.87 -9.33
N TRP A 171 -4.47 16.53 -8.17
CA TRP A 171 -4.85 17.93 -8.10
C TRP A 171 -3.94 18.85 -8.91
N GLN A 172 -2.63 18.66 -8.84
CA GLN A 172 -1.68 19.47 -9.61
C GLN A 172 -1.81 19.26 -11.12
N LEU A 173 -2.17 18.05 -11.56
CA LEU A 173 -2.30 17.73 -12.98
C LEU A 173 -3.67 18.14 -13.57
N THR A 174 -4.72 18.16 -12.76
CA THR A 174 -6.10 18.38 -13.23
C THR A 174 -6.77 19.66 -12.71
N GLY A 175 -6.28 20.18 -11.59
CA GLY A 175 -6.99 21.22 -10.82
C GLY A 175 -8.10 20.67 -9.91
N GLU A 176 -8.46 19.38 -10.02
CA GLU A 176 -9.55 18.75 -9.27
C GLU A 176 -9.08 18.18 -7.93
N LYS A 177 -9.73 18.58 -6.84
CA LYS A 177 -9.47 18.11 -5.47
C LYS A 177 -10.31 16.88 -5.14
N VAL A 178 -9.99 15.76 -5.76
CA VAL A 178 -10.71 14.49 -5.65
C VAL A 178 -9.78 13.38 -5.20
N LEU A 179 -10.35 12.29 -4.69
CA LEU A 179 -9.63 11.09 -4.26
C LEU A 179 -10.49 9.86 -4.53
N GLY A 180 -9.90 8.77 -4.94
CA GLY A 180 -10.56 7.49 -5.02
C GLY A 180 -10.98 6.99 -3.64
N VAL A 181 -12.11 6.31 -3.54
CA VAL A 181 -12.69 5.88 -2.26
C VAL A 181 -11.76 4.94 -1.49
N GLY A 182 -10.97 4.12 -2.20
CA GLY A 182 -9.98 3.23 -1.57
C GLY A 182 -8.91 4.02 -0.80
N ASP A 183 -8.35 5.04 -1.41
CA ASP A 183 -7.36 5.90 -0.74
C ASP A 183 -8.01 6.83 0.30
N ALA A 184 -9.19 7.36 0.03
CA ALA A 184 -9.96 8.19 0.97
C ALA A 184 -10.27 7.43 2.27
N SER A 185 -10.49 6.11 2.20
CA SER A 185 -10.72 5.25 3.36
C SER A 185 -9.52 5.17 4.31
N GLY A 186 -8.33 5.49 3.82
CA GLY A 186 -7.12 5.63 4.63
C GLY A 186 -6.89 7.04 5.18
N MET A 187 -7.72 8.01 4.83
CA MET A 187 -7.75 9.34 5.41
C MET A 187 -8.73 9.45 6.58
N PHE A 188 -9.95 8.96 6.36
CA PHE A 188 -11.08 9.05 7.27
C PHE A 188 -12.07 7.89 7.01
N PRO A 189 -12.85 7.43 8.02
CA PRO A 189 -13.83 6.38 7.84
C PRO A 189 -14.83 6.65 6.71
N ILE A 190 -15.06 5.64 5.88
CA ILE A 190 -16.04 5.65 4.79
C ILE A 190 -17.32 4.96 5.26
N ASP A 191 -18.47 5.53 4.92
CA ASP A 191 -19.76 4.87 5.02
C ASP A 191 -19.94 3.95 3.79
N PRO A 192 -20.08 2.64 3.99
CA PRO A 192 -20.15 1.68 2.88
C PRO A 192 -21.45 1.82 2.05
N GLU A 193 -22.49 2.46 2.58
CA GLU A 193 -23.75 2.66 1.84
C GLU A 193 -23.65 3.85 0.89
N THR A 194 -23.12 4.97 1.37
CA THR A 194 -22.95 6.19 0.57
C THR A 194 -21.65 6.20 -0.26
N LYS A 195 -20.67 5.37 0.12
CA LYS A 195 -19.31 5.35 -0.47
C LYS A 195 -18.61 6.72 -0.38
N ASP A 196 -18.94 7.50 0.62
CA ASP A 196 -18.35 8.78 0.97
C ASP A 196 -17.96 8.75 2.45
N TYR A 197 -17.33 9.79 2.95
CA TYR A 197 -16.97 9.90 4.36
C TYR A 197 -18.18 9.77 5.27
N ASP A 198 -18.02 9.03 6.37
CA ASP A 198 -19.07 8.83 7.38
C ASP A 198 -19.45 10.17 8.02
N GLN A 199 -20.61 10.73 7.63
CA GLN A 199 -21.04 12.05 8.07
C GLN A 199 -21.22 12.14 9.59
N LYS A 200 -21.65 11.05 10.23
CA LYS A 200 -21.79 11.03 11.69
C LYS A 200 -20.44 11.24 12.37
N LYS A 201 -19.40 10.63 11.87
CA LYS A 201 -18.04 10.79 12.41
C LYS A 201 -17.43 12.12 12.06
N ILE A 202 -17.76 12.70 10.89
CA ILE A 202 -17.43 14.09 10.54
C ILE A 202 -18.02 15.04 11.59
N ASP A 203 -19.31 14.90 11.91
CA ASP A 203 -20.00 15.77 12.88
C ASP A 203 -19.41 15.60 14.29
N GLN A 204 -19.08 14.36 14.70
CA GLN A 204 -18.40 14.09 15.98
C GLN A 204 -17.01 14.76 16.05
N PHE A 205 -16.24 14.73 14.96
CA PHE A 205 -14.94 15.39 14.92
C PHE A 205 -15.07 16.92 14.98
N ASP A 206 -16.00 17.50 14.21
CA ASP A 206 -16.25 18.93 14.23
C ASP A 206 -16.70 19.42 15.61
N GLU A 207 -17.52 18.64 16.33
CA GLU A 207 -17.91 18.92 17.72
C GLU A 207 -16.71 18.83 18.67
N LEU A 208 -15.86 17.80 18.52
CA LEU A 208 -14.65 17.62 19.34
C LEU A 208 -13.71 18.83 19.30
N ILE A 209 -13.58 19.46 18.13
CA ILE A 209 -12.66 20.60 17.93
C ILE A 209 -13.35 21.97 17.99
N ALA A 210 -14.66 22.03 18.26
CA ALA A 210 -15.45 23.27 18.16
C ALA A 210 -14.90 24.43 19.00
N GLU A 211 -14.37 24.15 20.20
CA GLU A 211 -13.80 25.15 21.10
C GLU A 211 -12.50 25.78 20.56
N LYS A 212 -11.82 25.13 19.62
CA LYS A 212 -10.60 25.67 19.00
C LYS A 212 -10.89 26.83 18.03
N GLY A 213 -12.11 26.94 17.53
CA GLY A 213 -12.57 28.07 16.70
C GLY A 213 -11.87 28.17 15.33
N TYR A 214 -11.49 27.07 14.72
CA TYR A 214 -10.90 27.08 13.37
C TYR A 214 -11.91 27.57 12.34
N GLY A 215 -11.42 28.28 11.30
CA GLY A 215 -12.23 28.82 10.22
C GLY A 215 -12.72 27.80 9.19
N TRP A 216 -12.52 26.51 9.43
CA TRP A 216 -12.88 25.41 8.55
C TRP A 216 -13.63 24.30 9.29
N LYS A 217 -14.36 23.50 8.55
CA LYS A 217 -14.98 22.25 8.96
C LYS A 217 -14.28 21.09 8.28
N LEU A 218 -14.25 19.91 8.92
CA LEU A 218 -13.52 18.76 8.39
C LEU A 218 -13.90 18.42 6.95
N ARG A 219 -15.20 18.37 6.64
CA ARG A 219 -15.68 18.03 5.30
C ARG A 219 -15.23 19.03 4.22
N GLU A 220 -15.00 20.29 4.59
CA GLU A 220 -14.58 21.35 3.66
C GLU A 220 -13.12 21.22 3.23
N ILE A 221 -12.27 20.65 4.09
CA ILE A 221 -10.84 20.50 3.85
C ILE A 221 -10.45 19.12 3.29
N LEU A 222 -11.38 18.15 3.30
CA LEU A 222 -11.18 16.82 2.72
C LEU A 222 -11.44 16.81 1.20
N PRO A 223 -10.76 15.96 0.42
CA PRO A 223 -11.05 15.79 -1.00
C PRO A 223 -12.47 15.24 -1.22
N LYS A 224 -13.04 15.50 -2.39
CA LYS A 224 -14.27 14.84 -2.84
C LYS A 224 -13.96 13.37 -3.14
N VAL A 225 -14.78 12.45 -2.65
CA VAL A 225 -14.61 11.01 -2.88
C VAL A 225 -15.25 10.62 -4.21
N LEU A 226 -14.56 9.78 -4.97
CA LEU A 226 -15.03 9.17 -6.22
C LEU A 226 -14.81 7.66 -6.16
N VAL A 227 -15.70 6.89 -6.78
CA VAL A 227 -15.52 5.44 -6.95
C VAL A 227 -14.86 5.12 -8.29
N ALA A 228 -14.26 3.95 -8.41
CA ALA A 228 -13.66 3.49 -9.66
C ALA A 228 -14.68 3.53 -10.82
N GLY A 229 -14.24 4.02 -11.97
CA GLY A 229 -15.10 4.23 -13.15
C GLY A 229 -15.73 5.62 -13.27
N GLU A 230 -15.69 6.44 -12.22
CA GLU A 230 -16.07 7.84 -12.32
C GLU A 230 -14.97 8.70 -12.97
N GLN A 231 -15.37 9.78 -13.61
CA GLN A 231 -14.42 10.73 -14.19
C GLN A 231 -13.87 11.67 -13.12
N ALA A 232 -12.56 11.74 -13.02
CA ALA A 232 -11.86 12.54 -12.03
C ALA A 232 -11.24 13.85 -12.58
N GLY A 233 -11.62 14.24 -13.78
CA GLY A 233 -11.10 15.41 -14.47
C GLY A 233 -10.17 15.04 -15.63
N ASN A 234 -9.63 16.06 -16.26
CA ASN A 234 -8.77 15.93 -17.44
C ASN A 234 -7.43 16.62 -17.18
N LEU A 235 -6.39 16.10 -17.82
CA LEU A 235 -5.06 16.70 -17.80
C LEU A 235 -5.13 18.12 -18.36
N THR A 236 -4.72 19.11 -17.56
CA THR A 236 -4.67 20.51 -17.99
C THR A 236 -3.44 20.79 -18.87
N GLU A 237 -3.35 21.95 -19.49
CA GLU A 237 -2.14 22.36 -20.23
C GLU A 237 -0.94 22.50 -19.28
N GLU A 238 -1.15 23.04 -18.10
CA GLU A 238 -0.15 23.14 -17.03
C GLU A 238 0.26 21.73 -16.52
N GLY A 239 -0.72 20.86 -16.31
CA GLY A 239 -0.48 19.47 -15.89
C GLY A 239 0.32 18.68 -16.92
N ALA A 240 0.01 18.85 -18.21
CA ALA A 240 0.76 18.20 -19.28
C ALA A 240 2.24 18.65 -19.31
N LYS A 241 2.51 19.94 -19.09
CA LYS A 241 3.88 20.48 -18.99
C LYS A 241 4.61 20.03 -17.72
N LEU A 242 3.88 19.83 -16.62
CA LEU A 242 4.44 19.29 -15.39
C LEU A 242 4.84 17.82 -15.55
N LEU A 243 4.03 17.01 -16.24
CA LEU A 243 4.29 15.59 -16.42
C LEU A 243 5.35 15.34 -17.50
N ASP A 244 5.20 16.01 -18.66
CA ASP A 244 6.07 15.85 -19.81
C ASP A 244 6.87 17.14 -20.09
N VAL A 245 8.09 17.18 -19.56
CA VAL A 245 9.01 18.33 -19.77
C VAL A 245 9.42 18.50 -21.23
N SER A 246 9.26 17.49 -22.09
CA SER A 246 9.52 17.60 -23.53
C SER A 246 8.44 18.41 -24.26
N GLY A 247 7.26 18.54 -23.63
CA GLY A 247 6.11 19.29 -24.17
C GLY A 247 5.38 18.61 -25.33
N ASN A 248 5.59 17.30 -25.53
CA ASN A 248 4.91 16.55 -26.58
C ASN A 248 3.50 16.11 -26.18
N LEU A 249 3.26 15.87 -24.87
CA LEU A 249 2.00 15.38 -24.37
C LEU A 249 0.90 16.46 -24.44
N LYS A 250 -0.24 16.11 -25.00
CA LYS A 250 -1.40 16.99 -25.11
C LYS A 250 -2.21 17.03 -23.82
N ALA A 251 -2.83 18.15 -23.56
CA ALA A 251 -3.88 18.29 -22.56
C ALA A 251 -5.18 17.60 -22.99
N GLY A 252 -6.10 17.43 -22.04
CA GLY A 252 -7.42 16.85 -22.29
C GLY A 252 -7.55 15.37 -22.03
N ILE A 253 -6.45 14.67 -21.71
CA ILE A 253 -6.43 13.24 -21.37
C ILE A 253 -7.23 13.02 -20.07
N LEU A 254 -8.11 12.01 -20.09
CA LEU A 254 -8.93 11.63 -18.94
C LEU A 254 -8.06 11.07 -17.81
N LEU A 255 -8.33 11.49 -16.57
CA LEU A 255 -7.74 10.87 -15.38
C LEU A 255 -8.80 10.06 -14.61
N CYS A 256 -8.37 8.87 -14.17
CA CYS A 256 -9.13 8.06 -13.23
C CYS A 256 -9.06 8.64 -11.81
N PRO A 257 -10.01 8.29 -10.91
CA PRO A 257 -9.87 8.62 -9.49
C PRO A 257 -8.52 8.14 -8.96
N PRO A 258 -7.71 9.01 -8.33
CA PRO A 258 -6.41 8.61 -7.81
C PRO A 258 -6.57 7.67 -6.61
N GLU A 259 -5.88 6.54 -6.60
CA GLU A 259 -6.07 5.47 -5.63
C GLU A 259 -4.80 5.14 -4.85
N GLY A 260 -4.99 4.48 -3.73
CA GLY A 260 -3.93 3.91 -2.92
C GLY A 260 -3.44 2.56 -3.43
N ASP A 261 -2.20 2.22 -3.09
CA ASP A 261 -1.52 0.99 -3.52
C ASP A 261 -2.22 -0.29 -3.02
N ALA A 262 -2.87 -0.26 -1.86
CA ALA A 262 -3.63 -1.39 -1.35
C ALA A 262 -4.85 -1.71 -2.23
N GLY A 263 -5.68 -0.70 -2.56
CA GLY A 263 -6.86 -0.87 -3.39
C GLY A 263 -6.52 -1.28 -4.83
N THR A 264 -5.53 -0.63 -5.44
CA THR A 264 -5.06 -1.00 -6.77
C THR A 264 -4.43 -2.39 -6.80
N GLY A 265 -3.74 -2.81 -5.73
CA GLY A 265 -3.23 -4.17 -5.56
C GLY A 265 -4.35 -5.22 -5.52
N MET A 266 -5.47 -4.91 -4.88
CA MET A 266 -6.66 -5.79 -4.91
C MET A 266 -7.26 -5.88 -6.32
N ALA A 267 -7.35 -4.78 -7.05
CA ALA A 267 -7.80 -4.78 -8.44
C ALA A 267 -6.86 -5.60 -9.33
N ALA A 268 -5.54 -5.40 -9.20
CA ALA A 268 -4.54 -6.13 -9.97
C ALA A 268 -4.54 -7.64 -9.72
N THR A 269 -4.95 -8.09 -8.53
CA THR A 269 -5.07 -9.50 -8.18
C THR A 269 -6.48 -10.05 -8.35
N ASN A 270 -7.40 -9.27 -8.91
CA ASN A 270 -8.82 -9.64 -9.05
C ASN A 270 -9.47 -10.08 -7.71
N SER A 271 -9.13 -9.37 -6.63
CA SER A 271 -9.55 -9.70 -5.26
C SER A 271 -10.51 -8.63 -4.70
N VAL A 272 -11.39 -8.08 -5.53
CA VAL A 272 -12.32 -6.99 -5.18
C VAL A 272 -13.76 -7.46 -4.90
N ALA A 273 -14.09 -8.71 -5.24
CA ALA A 273 -15.39 -9.27 -4.95
C ALA A 273 -15.53 -9.64 -3.47
N LYS A 274 -16.77 -9.58 -2.94
CA LYS A 274 -17.08 -10.07 -1.59
C LYS A 274 -16.57 -11.49 -1.39
N ARG A 275 -16.04 -11.78 -0.21
CA ARG A 275 -15.46 -13.07 0.19
C ARG A 275 -14.18 -13.46 -0.57
N THR A 276 -13.55 -12.49 -1.24
CA THR A 276 -12.21 -12.66 -1.80
C THR A 276 -11.21 -11.80 -1.08
N GLY A 277 -9.94 -12.08 -1.25
CA GLY A 277 -8.88 -11.29 -0.67
C GLY A 277 -7.54 -11.52 -1.32
N ASN A 278 -6.56 -10.75 -0.89
CA ASN A 278 -5.16 -10.95 -1.24
C ASN A 278 -4.25 -10.90 -0.01
N VAL A 279 -3.08 -11.48 -0.16
CA VAL A 279 -1.98 -11.38 0.80
C VAL A 279 -0.75 -10.90 0.08
N SER A 280 -0.17 -9.81 0.55
CA SER A 280 1.11 -9.29 0.09
C SER A 280 2.19 -9.60 1.11
N ALA A 281 3.20 -10.38 0.73
CA ALA A 281 4.28 -10.79 1.62
C ALA A 281 5.64 -10.32 1.12
N GLY A 282 6.23 -9.41 1.87
CA GLY A 282 7.55 -8.84 1.69
C GLY A 282 8.26 -8.71 3.04
N THR A 283 8.91 -7.59 3.31
CA THR A 283 9.49 -7.24 4.62
C THR A 283 8.45 -7.30 5.74
N SER A 284 7.28 -6.73 5.49
CA SER A 284 6.03 -6.89 6.23
C SER A 284 5.05 -7.77 5.46
N VAL A 285 3.95 -8.14 6.08
CA VAL A 285 2.87 -8.86 5.42
C VAL A 285 1.53 -8.24 5.76
N PHE A 286 0.66 -8.13 4.77
CA PHE A 286 -0.72 -7.77 5.02
C PHE A 286 -1.68 -8.63 4.21
N ALA A 287 -2.85 -8.87 4.79
CA ALA A 287 -3.98 -9.51 4.13
C ALA A 287 -5.13 -8.51 4.04
N MET A 288 -5.79 -8.49 2.90
CA MET A 288 -6.98 -7.68 2.66
C MET A 288 -8.13 -8.60 2.26
N VAL A 289 -9.24 -8.51 2.97
CA VAL A 289 -10.40 -9.37 2.75
C VAL A 289 -11.63 -8.50 2.54
N VAL A 290 -12.34 -8.68 1.43
CA VAL A 290 -13.60 -7.96 1.16
C VAL A 290 -14.71 -8.55 2.02
N LEU A 291 -15.23 -7.71 2.91
CA LEU A 291 -16.24 -8.09 3.89
C LEU A 291 -17.65 -8.00 3.31
N GLU A 292 -18.55 -8.84 3.80
CA GLU A 292 -19.97 -8.79 3.46
C GLU A 292 -20.77 -7.84 4.37
N ARG A 293 -20.21 -7.52 5.54
CA ARG A 293 -20.81 -6.67 6.57
C ARG A 293 -19.75 -6.00 7.43
N GLU A 294 -20.15 -5.01 8.18
CA GLU A 294 -19.29 -4.40 9.21
C GLU A 294 -18.93 -5.41 10.32
N LEU A 295 -17.82 -5.17 10.98
CA LEU A 295 -17.38 -5.95 12.14
C LEU A 295 -18.30 -5.66 13.35
N LYS A 296 -18.49 -6.65 14.21
CA LYS A 296 -19.37 -6.55 15.39
C LYS A 296 -18.81 -5.63 16.47
N LYS A 297 -17.49 -5.46 16.51
CA LYS A 297 -16.79 -4.61 17.49
C LYS A 297 -15.53 -4.01 16.90
N VAL A 298 -14.92 -3.09 17.60
CA VAL A 298 -13.65 -2.48 17.24
C VAL A 298 -12.49 -3.43 17.59
N TYR A 299 -11.62 -3.65 16.61
CA TYR A 299 -10.39 -4.41 16.76
C TYR A 299 -9.20 -3.52 16.38
N PRO A 300 -8.28 -3.24 17.30
CA PRO A 300 -7.06 -2.49 16.98
C PRO A 300 -6.16 -3.19 15.96
N GLU A 301 -6.30 -4.50 15.82
CA GLU A 301 -5.54 -5.34 14.90
C GLU A 301 -6.08 -5.32 13.46
N ILE A 302 -7.28 -4.78 13.24
CA ILE A 302 -7.95 -4.77 11.94
C ILE A 302 -8.19 -3.33 11.50
N ASP A 303 -7.61 -2.95 10.37
CA ASP A 303 -7.92 -1.69 9.73
C ASP A 303 -9.09 -1.89 8.76
N LEU A 304 -10.05 -0.99 8.81
CA LEU A 304 -11.17 -0.99 7.90
C LEU A 304 -10.94 0.04 6.80
N VAL A 305 -10.71 -0.45 5.61
CA VAL A 305 -10.53 0.37 4.39
C VAL A 305 -11.54 -0.08 3.33
N THR A 306 -11.45 0.41 2.11
CA THR A 306 -12.34 -0.02 1.02
C THR A 306 -11.55 -0.43 -0.22
N THR A 307 -12.20 -1.22 -1.06
CA THR A 307 -11.79 -1.42 -2.46
C THR A 307 -12.02 -0.13 -3.26
N PRO A 308 -11.45 0.00 -4.48
CA PRO A 308 -11.72 1.16 -5.35
C PRO A 308 -13.18 1.35 -5.76
N ASP A 309 -14.04 0.34 -5.59
CA ASP A 309 -15.49 0.45 -5.82
C ASP A 309 -16.29 0.78 -4.54
N GLY A 310 -15.61 0.93 -3.39
CA GLY A 310 -16.20 1.28 -2.11
C GLY A 310 -16.71 0.10 -1.28
N SER A 311 -16.36 -1.14 -1.65
CA SER A 311 -16.67 -2.31 -0.84
C SER A 311 -15.78 -2.37 0.40
N LEU A 312 -16.37 -2.68 1.56
CA LEU A 312 -15.65 -2.71 2.84
C LEU A 312 -14.58 -3.81 2.86
N VAL A 313 -13.40 -3.48 3.35
CA VAL A 313 -12.25 -4.39 3.47
C VAL A 313 -11.74 -4.41 4.89
N GLY A 314 -11.58 -5.61 5.44
CA GLY A 314 -10.78 -5.83 6.64
C GLY A 314 -9.32 -6.08 6.26
N MET A 315 -8.43 -5.23 6.73
CA MET A 315 -6.99 -5.36 6.51
C MET A 315 -6.29 -5.76 7.79
N VAL A 316 -5.55 -6.86 7.72
CA VAL A 316 -4.61 -7.30 8.77
C VAL A 316 -3.21 -6.97 8.31
N HIS A 317 -2.48 -6.18 9.06
CA HIS A 317 -1.11 -5.80 8.74
C HIS A 317 -0.15 -6.24 9.86
N ALA A 318 0.80 -7.09 9.53
CA ALA A 318 1.89 -7.50 10.43
C ALA A 318 3.20 -6.85 9.98
N ASN A 319 3.91 -6.23 10.94
CA ASN A 319 5.16 -5.50 10.67
C ASN A 319 6.32 -6.42 10.28
N ASN A 320 6.28 -7.67 10.73
CA ASN A 320 7.36 -8.63 10.54
C ASN A 320 6.93 -9.78 9.64
N CYS A 321 7.72 -10.06 8.61
CA CYS A 321 7.52 -11.20 7.72
C CYS A 321 8.88 -11.79 7.30
N THR A 322 9.47 -11.33 6.18
CA THR A 322 10.67 -11.98 5.63
C THR A 322 11.99 -11.42 6.18
N SER A 323 11.99 -10.37 6.99
CA SER A 323 13.23 -9.72 7.43
C SER A 323 14.15 -10.65 8.21
N ASP A 324 13.63 -11.36 9.21
CA ASP A 324 14.41 -12.34 9.98
C ASP A 324 14.78 -13.56 9.13
N LEU A 325 13.85 -14.02 8.30
CA LEU A 325 14.10 -15.11 7.34
C LEU A 325 15.25 -14.77 6.39
N ASN A 326 15.31 -13.55 5.87
CA ASN A 326 16.39 -13.08 5.01
C ASN A 326 17.73 -13.03 5.74
N ALA A 327 17.74 -12.69 7.03
CA ALA A 327 18.96 -12.73 7.85
C ALA A 327 19.53 -14.16 7.94
N TRP A 328 18.67 -15.15 8.18
CA TRP A 328 19.08 -16.56 8.19
C TRP A 328 19.57 -17.04 6.81
N VAL A 329 18.90 -16.70 5.74
CA VAL A 329 19.36 -17.02 4.37
C VAL A 329 20.70 -16.36 4.10
N GLY A 330 20.92 -15.12 4.56
CA GLY A 330 22.20 -14.43 4.50
C GLY A 330 23.33 -15.18 5.23
N LEU A 331 23.02 -15.75 6.40
CA LEU A 331 23.97 -16.56 7.16
C LEU A 331 24.35 -17.85 6.38
N PHE A 332 23.41 -18.51 5.75
CA PHE A 332 23.70 -19.69 4.90
C PHE A 332 24.51 -19.32 3.66
N ARG A 333 24.28 -18.14 3.07
CA ARG A 333 25.13 -17.63 1.99
C ARG A 333 26.56 -17.45 2.45
N GLU A 334 26.76 -16.72 3.55
CA GLU A 334 28.10 -16.47 4.12
C GLU A 334 28.82 -17.79 4.43
N PHE A 335 28.12 -18.76 5.00
CA PHE A 335 28.67 -20.09 5.23
C PHE A 335 29.17 -20.75 3.93
N ALA A 336 28.36 -20.76 2.87
CA ALA A 336 28.73 -21.34 1.58
C ALA A 336 29.91 -20.62 0.92
N GLU A 337 29.92 -19.30 0.96
CA GLU A 337 31.01 -18.47 0.42
C GLU A 337 32.33 -18.73 1.15
N ASN A 338 32.32 -18.98 2.46
CA ASN A 338 33.50 -19.37 3.23
C ASN A 338 34.05 -20.76 2.84
N PHE A 339 33.26 -21.61 2.20
CA PHE A 339 33.72 -22.86 1.58
C PHE A 339 34.14 -22.70 0.10
N GLY A 340 34.21 -21.44 -0.40
CA GLY A 340 34.57 -21.14 -1.78
C GLY A 340 33.46 -21.49 -2.79
N ILE A 341 32.21 -21.60 -2.34
CA ILE A 341 31.06 -21.86 -3.21
C ILE A 341 30.47 -20.51 -3.65
N GLU A 342 30.43 -20.28 -4.95
CA GLU A 342 29.71 -19.15 -5.52
C GLU A 342 28.19 -19.37 -5.36
N VAL A 343 27.48 -18.37 -4.78
CA VAL A 343 26.08 -18.49 -4.42
C VAL A 343 25.19 -17.68 -5.33
N ASP A 344 24.34 -18.34 -6.10
CA ASP A 344 23.16 -17.72 -6.71
C ASP A 344 22.05 -17.60 -5.66
N MET A 345 21.63 -16.36 -5.36
CA MET A 345 20.64 -16.09 -4.31
C MET A 345 19.26 -16.69 -4.61
N ASN A 346 18.81 -16.68 -5.85
CA ASN A 346 17.51 -17.27 -6.21
C ASN A 346 17.52 -18.78 -5.98
N ARG A 347 18.62 -19.44 -6.36
CA ARG A 347 18.83 -20.85 -6.12
C ARG A 347 18.90 -21.18 -4.63
N LEU A 348 19.59 -20.32 -3.84
CA LEU A 348 19.69 -20.51 -2.40
C LEU A 348 18.31 -20.40 -1.72
N PHE A 349 17.55 -19.35 -2.00
CA PHE A 349 16.18 -19.20 -1.49
C PHE A 349 15.31 -20.41 -1.88
N GLY A 350 15.28 -20.77 -3.15
CA GLY A 350 14.53 -21.94 -3.63
C GLY A 350 14.94 -23.23 -2.94
N THR A 351 16.24 -23.48 -2.76
CA THR A 351 16.75 -24.66 -2.07
C THR A 351 16.31 -24.73 -0.61
N LEU A 352 16.48 -23.63 0.12
CA LEU A 352 16.14 -23.57 1.56
C LEU A 352 14.63 -23.65 1.78
N TYR A 353 13.83 -22.94 0.99
CA TYR A 353 12.38 -22.93 1.13
C TYR A 353 11.76 -24.28 0.75
N ASN A 354 12.23 -24.91 -0.32
CA ASN A 354 11.77 -26.25 -0.70
C ASN A 354 12.20 -27.31 0.31
N LYS A 355 13.35 -27.12 0.98
CA LYS A 355 13.77 -28.04 2.05
C LYS A 355 12.78 -28.06 3.23
N ALA A 356 12.09 -26.94 3.50
CA ALA A 356 11.06 -26.89 4.53
C ALA A 356 9.87 -27.84 4.28
N LEU A 357 9.62 -28.24 3.04
CA LEU A 357 8.54 -29.19 2.69
C LEU A 357 8.80 -30.58 3.30
N GLU A 358 10.06 -30.93 3.54
CA GLU A 358 10.46 -32.21 4.15
C GLU A 358 10.41 -32.18 5.69
N GLY A 359 10.10 -31.01 6.29
CA GLY A 359 10.02 -30.84 7.74
C GLY A 359 8.78 -31.51 8.35
N ASP A 360 8.89 -31.88 9.63
CA ASP A 360 7.77 -32.40 10.40
C ASP A 360 6.66 -31.32 10.53
N ALA A 361 5.41 -31.73 10.67
CA ALA A 361 4.27 -30.80 10.77
C ALA A 361 4.39 -29.82 11.94
N ASP A 362 4.96 -30.26 13.05
CA ASP A 362 5.25 -29.51 14.27
C ASP A 362 6.65 -28.83 14.25
N CYS A 363 7.30 -28.79 13.09
CA CYS A 363 8.68 -28.31 12.94
C CYS A 363 9.71 -29.07 13.81
N GLY A 364 9.40 -30.31 14.17
CA GLY A 364 10.25 -31.13 15.07
C GLY A 364 10.43 -30.55 16.47
N GLY A 365 9.46 -29.78 16.97
CA GLY A 365 9.51 -29.11 18.27
C GLY A 365 10.42 -27.88 18.30
N LEU A 366 10.79 -27.32 17.16
CA LEU A 366 11.53 -26.05 17.07
C LEU A 366 10.57 -24.87 17.13
N LEU A 367 10.98 -23.81 17.81
CA LEU A 367 10.25 -22.55 17.87
C LEU A 367 11.11 -21.41 17.34
N SER A 368 10.52 -20.58 16.50
CA SER A 368 11.10 -19.35 15.99
C SER A 368 10.21 -18.16 16.35
N TYR A 369 10.84 -17.05 16.64
CA TYR A 369 10.20 -15.78 16.94
C TYR A 369 10.92 -14.69 16.15
N GLY A 370 10.37 -14.31 15.00
CA GLY A 370 11.07 -13.55 13.96
C GLY A 370 10.83 -12.04 14.00
N TYR A 371 10.45 -11.46 15.17
CA TYR A 371 10.16 -10.03 15.26
C TYR A 371 11.44 -9.20 15.35
N LEU A 372 11.81 -8.54 14.25
CA LEU A 372 12.89 -7.55 14.19
C LEU A 372 12.41 -6.17 14.63
N SER A 373 11.14 -5.89 14.54
CA SER A 373 10.48 -4.66 15.01
C SER A 373 9.34 -5.00 15.96
N GLY A 374 8.73 -3.97 16.55
CA GLY A 374 7.47 -4.14 17.28
C GLY A 374 6.39 -4.75 16.37
N GLU A 375 5.41 -5.42 17.00
CA GLU A 375 4.31 -6.10 16.30
C GLU A 375 2.97 -5.77 16.95
N ASN A 376 2.17 -4.94 16.30
CA ASN A 376 0.90 -4.44 16.85
C ASN A 376 -0.10 -5.56 17.10
N ILE A 377 -0.18 -6.54 16.18
CA ILE A 377 -1.14 -7.66 16.28
C ILE A 377 -0.94 -8.46 17.56
N THR A 378 0.29 -8.59 18.03
CA THR A 378 0.62 -9.37 19.24
C THR A 378 0.99 -8.51 20.43
N GLY A 379 0.85 -7.18 20.33
CA GLY A 379 1.09 -6.25 21.44
C GLY A 379 2.56 -6.13 21.86
N VAL A 380 3.49 -6.43 20.97
CA VAL A 380 4.95 -6.37 21.25
C VAL A 380 5.49 -5.04 20.79
N THR A 381 6.07 -4.27 21.70
CA THR A 381 6.58 -2.92 21.41
C THR A 381 7.97 -2.89 20.80
N GLU A 382 8.82 -3.87 21.13
CA GLU A 382 10.20 -3.97 20.62
C GLU A 382 10.46 -5.35 20.02
N GLY A 383 11.17 -5.39 18.89
CA GLY A 383 11.61 -6.63 18.27
C GLY A 383 12.74 -7.30 19.02
N ARG A 384 12.66 -8.64 19.15
CA ARG A 384 13.76 -9.49 19.68
C ARG A 384 13.65 -10.86 19.04
N PRO A 385 14.24 -11.07 17.85
CA PRO A 385 14.25 -12.38 17.22
C PRO A 385 14.89 -13.43 18.12
N MET A 386 14.26 -14.60 18.21
CA MET A 386 14.75 -15.72 19.00
C MET A 386 14.51 -17.02 18.28
N PHE A 387 15.44 -17.95 18.42
CA PHE A 387 15.27 -19.34 18.03
C PHE A 387 15.47 -20.25 19.26
N VAL A 388 14.48 -21.09 19.52
CA VAL A 388 14.46 -21.92 20.73
C VAL A 388 14.25 -23.38 20.35
N ARG A 389 14.96 -24.27 21.04
CA ARG A 389 14.81 -25.72 20.93
C ARG A 389 14.98 -26.40 22.28
N SER A 390 14.31 -27.53 22.45
CA SER A 390 14.56 -28.43 23.59
C SER A 390 15.58 -29.52 23.20
N PRO A 391 16.15 -30.23 24.18
CA PRO A 391 17.06 -31.35 23.90
C PRO A 391 16.42 -32.44 23.01
N GLU A 392 15.10 -32.63 23.08
CA GLU A 392 14.34 -33.63 22.36
C GLU A 392 13.94 -33.18 20.95
N SER A 393 14.14 -31.91 20.60
CA SER A 393 13.77 -31.35 19.30
C SER A 393 14.57 -32.02 18.17
N LYS A 394 13.89 -32.30 17.06
CA LYS A 394 14.54 -32.78 15.82
C LYS A 394 15.14 -31.60 15.05
N PHE A 395 16.36 -31.23 15.44
CA PHE A 395 17.08 -30.11 14.85
C PHE A 395 17.77 -30.50 13.54
N ASN A 396 17.16 -30.19 12.45
CA ASN A 396 17.69 -30.33 11.08
C ASN A 396 17.26 -29.16 10.20
N LEU A 397 17.86 -29.04 9.00
CA LEU A 397 17.61 -27.92 8.11
C LEU A 397 16.14 -27.82 7.67
N ALA A 398 15.47 -28.94 7.46
CA ALA A 398 14.07 -28.96 7.02
C ALA A 398 13.14 -28.38 8.09
N ASN A 399 13.26 -28.87 9.34
CA ASN A 399 12.48 -28.35 10.47
C ASN A 399 12.84 -26.90 10.80
N PHE A 400 14.12 -26.55 10.75
CA PHE A 400 14.59 -25.18 10.95
C PHE A 400 13.93 -24.22 9.96
N MET A 401 14.02 -24.48 8.67
CA MET A 401 13.44 -23.63 7.64
C MET A 401 11.91 -23.57 7.73
N ARG A 402 11.26 -24.71 8.04
CA ARG A 402 9.81 -24.75 8.20
C ARG A 402 9.34 -23.87 9.36
N SER A 403 10.04 -23.90 10.50
CA SER A 403 9.70 -23.06 11.66
C SER A 403 9.81 -21.57 11.34
N HIS A 404 10.85 -21.16 10.61
CA HIS A 404 11.02 -19.76 10.21
C HIS A 404 9.98 -19.30 9.16
N LEU A 405 9.63 -20.16 8.21
CA LEU A 405 8.57 -19.86 7.24
C LEU A 405 7.22 -19.72 7.94
N PHE A 406 6.86 -20.60 8.86
CA PHE A 406 5.61 -20.46 9.64
C PHE A 406 5.60 -19.19 10.47
N THR A 407 6.70 -18.85 11.11
CA THR A 407 6.83 -17.63 11.91
C THR A 407 6.67 -16.37 11.06
N ALA A 408 7.16 -16.38 9.82
CA ALA A 408 7.02 -15.24 8.91
C ALA A 408 5.55 -14.83 8.66
N LEU A 409 4.60 -15.77 8.78
CA LEU A 409 3.16 -15.49 8.66
C LEU A 409 2.40 -15.62 9.99
N GLY A 410 3.11 -15.86 11.10
CA GLY A 410 2.48 -16.14 12.41
C GLY A 410 1.61 -15.00 12.92
N ALA A 411 2.11 -13.76 12.88
CA ALA A 411 1.35 -12.58 13.30
C ALA A 411 0.13 -12.34 12.38
N LEU A 412 0.30 -12.49 11.06
CA LEU A 412 -0.81 -12.41 10.12
C LEU A 412 -1.91 -13.42 10.46
N LYS A 413 -1.52 -14.67 10.81
CA LYS A 413 -2.47 -15.72 11.22
C LYS A 413 -3.30 -15.32 12.45
N VAL A 414 -2.68 -14.68 13.43
CA VAL A 414 -3.38 -14.19 14.64
C VAL A 414 -4.45 -13.16 14.25
N GLY A 415 -4.11 -12.18 13.43
CA GLY A 415 -5.08 -11.17 12.94
C GLY A 415 -6.17 -11.78 12.06
N MET A 416 -5.81 -12.73 11.17
CA MET A 416 -6.80 -13.44 10.34
C MET A 416 -7.75 -14.28 11.17
N ASP A 417 -7.32 -14.83 12.30
CA ASP A 417 -8.21 -15.59 13.19
C ASP A 417 -9.31 -14.71 13.82
N ILE A 418 -9.05 -13.41 14.01
CA ILE A 418 -10.10 -12.47 14.41
C ILE A 418 -11.21 -12.43 13.36
N LEU A 419 -10.86 -12.25 12.10
CA LEU A 419 -11.85 -12.23 11.01
C LEU A 419 -12.58 -13.57 10.87
N LEU A 420 -11.83 -14.67 10.85
CA LEU A 420 -12.39 -16.00 10.56
C LEU A 420 -13.17 -16.60 11.74
N LYS A 421 -12.63 -16.49 12.97
CA LYS A 421 -13.17 -17.20 14.14
C LYS A 421 -14.06 -16.33 15.01
N GLU A 422 -13.66 -15.07 15.26
CA GLU A 422 -14.48 -14.19 16.11
C GLU A 422 -15.60 -13.52 15.32
N GLU A 423 -15.27 -13.01 14.14
CA GLU A 423 -16.24 -12.35 13.28
C GLU A 423 -17.02 -13.32 12.38
N GLY A 424 -16.49 -14.50 12.13
CA GLY A 424 -17.11 -15.49 11.25
C GLY A 424 -17.15 -15.06 9.79
N VAL A 425 -16.11 -14.32 9.35
CA VAL A 425 -15.95 -13.91 7.96
C VAL A 425 -15.70 -15.15 7.11
N GLU A 426 -16.48 -15.30 6.04
CA GLU A 426 -16.28 -16.35 5.06
C GLU A 426 -15.39 -15.85 3.92
N ILE A 427 -14.46 -16.68 3.48
CA ILE A 427 -13.51 -16.39 2.40
C ILE A 427 -13.54 -17.52 1.40
N ASP A 428 -13.86 -17.21 0.15
CA ASP A 428 -13.90 -18.18 -0.95
C ASP A 428 -12.53 -18.35 -1.62
N SER A 429 -11.77 -17.25 -1.70
CA SER A 429 -10.41 -17.27 -2.28
C SER A 429 -9.52 -16.17 -1.72
N ILE A 430 -8.24 -16.48 -1.54
CA ILE A 430 -7.18 -15.53 -1.24
C ILE A 430 -6.05 -15.73 -2.25
N LEU A 431 -5.57 -14.64 -2.85
CA LEU A 431 -4.45 -14.65 -3.78
C LEU A 431 -3.19 -14.09 -3.11
N GLY A 432 -2.15 -14.91 -3.05
CA GLY A 432 -0.85 -14.50 -2.51
C GLY A 432 0.02 -13.85 -3.57
N HIS A 433 0.66 -12.73 -3.25
CA HIS A 433 1.66 -12.10 -4.10
C HIS A 433 2.84 -11.57 -3.27
N GLY A 434 3.90 -11.15 -3.97
CA GLY A 434 5.16 -10.74 -3.33
C GLY A 434 6.24 -11.82 -3.43
N GLY A 435 7.46 -11.46 -3.00
CA GLY A 435 8.65 -12.30 -3.16
C GLY A 435 8.53 -13.67 -2.51
N LEU A 436 7.92 -13.74 -1.33
CA LEU A 436 7.75 -14.99 -0.58
C LEU A 436 6.93 -16.02 -1.36
N PHE A 437 5.80 -15.61 -1.94
CA PHE A 437 4.92 -16.50 -2.69
C PHE A 437 5.50 -16.96 -4.02
N LYS A 438 6.39 -16.19 -4.62
CA LYS A 438 7.09 -16.60 -5.87
C LYS A 438 8.06 -17.76 -5.66
N THR A 439 8.62 -17.86 -4.46
CA THR A 439 9.72 -18.79 -4.18
C THR A 439 9.32 -19.95 -3.26
N CYS A 440 8.29 -19.77 -2.44
CA CYS A 440 7.91 -20.72 -1.39
C CYS A 440 6.69 -21.55 -1.77
N LEU A 441 6.92 -22.81 -2.15
CA LEU A 441 5.84 -23.76 -2.48
C LEU A 441 4.99 -24.16 -1.27
N LEU A 442 5.44 -23.92 -0.05
CA LEU A 442 4.69 -24.23 1.17
C LEU A 442 3.36 -23.47 1.24
N TYR A 443 3.30 -22.28 0.63
CA TYR A 443 2.11 -21.42 0.62
C TYR A 443 1.33 -21.42 -0.69
N THR A 444 1.81 -22.12 -1.71
CA THR A 444 1.17 -22.20 -3.02
C THR A 444 0.32 -23.45 -3.19
N SER A 445 -0.03 -24.11 -2.09
CA SER A 445 -0.98 -25.23 -2.10
C SER A 445 -2.36 -24.76 -2.58
N PRO A 446 -3.03 -25.49 -3.49
CA PRO A 446 -4.29 -25.07 -4.09
C PRO A 446 -5.50 -25.12 -3.16
N SER A 447 -5.32 -25.40 -1.87
CA SER A 447 -6.42 -25.48 -0.90
C SER A 447 -6.33 -24.38 0.16
N PRO A 448 -7.35 -23.48 0.28
CA PRO A 448 -7.47 -22.55 1.40
C PRO A 448 -7.57 -23.27 2.77
N ARG A 449 -7.90 -24.54 2.79
CA ARG A 449 -8.01 -25.38 4.01
C ARG A 449 -6.64 -25.74 4.58
N ASP A 450 -5.58 -25.70 3.77
CA ASP A 450 -4.23 -26.03 4.23
C ASP A 450 -3.57 -24.92 5.04
N ILE A 451 -4.12 -23.68 4.99
CA ILE A 451 -3.71 -22.57 5.86
C ILE A 451 -4.40 -22.69 7.24
N SER A 452 -5.52 -23.39 7.30
CA SER A 452 -6.28 -23.65 8.54
C SER A 452 -5.98 -25.02 9.15
N GLY A 453 -5.01 -25.72 8.64
CA GLY A 453 -4.60 -27.05 9.10
C GLY A 453 -4.09 -27.02 10.53
N SER A 454 -4.93 -27.44 11.43
CA SER A 454 -4.76 -27.96 12.80
C SER A 454 -3.49 -27.56 13.55
#